data_3d38dbf50732fabeac664c812b3c7b94
#
_entry.id   3d38dbf50732fabeac664c812b3c7b94
#
_cell.length_a   1.000
_cell.length_b   1.000
_cell.length_c   1.000
_cell.angle_alpha   90.00
_cell.angle_beta   90.00
_cell.angle_gamma   90.00
#
_symmetry.space_group_name_H-M   'P 1'
#
loop_
_entity.id
_entity.type
_entity.pdbx_description
1 polymer ?
#
loop_
_entity_poly.entity_id
_entity_poly.type
_entity_poly.pdbx_seq_one_letter_code
_entity_poly.pdbx_strand_id
1 'polypeptide(L)'
;MPHDLQASLAAYRPYNEQEQRDLPLLLAALKQPDSFTRQNETAHFTASAWVVNPARNKVLMIYHNIYNSWSWTGGHADGETDLLAVALREVAEETGLQTLRPVSRELFSVEILTVDGHEKRGRYVPSHLHLNCTY
;
A
#
# COMPACT_ATOMS: atom_id res chain seq x y z
N MET A 1 -1.69 19.83 1.65
CA MET A 1 -2.09 19.27 2.94
C MET A 1 -1.77 17.77 2.95
N PRO A 2 -1.20 17.26 4.04
CA PRO A 2 -0.99 15.82 4.16
C PRO A 2 -2.32 15.07 4.09
N HIS A 3 -2.26 13.87 3.55
CA HIS A 3 -3.43 13.01 3.43
C HIS A 3 -3.75 12.38 4.80
N ASP A 4 -4.95 12.58 5.29
CA ASP A 4 -5.40 12.02 6.57
C ASP A 4 -5.94 10.60 6.36
N LEU A 5 -5.12 9.62 6.68
CA LEU A 5 -5.48 8.22 6.50
C LEU A 5 -6.65 7.80 7.39
N GLN A 6 -6.69 8.27 8.64
CA GLN A 6 -7.79 7.91 9.54
C GLN A 6 -9.14 8.38 8.98
N ALA A 7 -9.22 9.63 8.52
CA ALA A 7 -10.44 10.15 7.93
C ALA A 7 -10.81 9.39 6.66
N SER A 8 -9.81 9.05 5.83
CA SER A 8 -10.03 8.31 4.59
C SER A 8 -10.56 6.91 4.85
N LEU A 9 -9.97 6.20 5.81
CA LEU A 9 -10.44 4.85 6.17
C LEU A 9 -11.82 4.89 6.83
N ALA A 10 -12.08 5.87 7.68
CA ALA A 10 -13.39 6.00 8.33
C ALA A 10 -14.51 6.28 7.32
N ALA A 11 -14.21 6.99 6.24
CA ALA A 11 -15.18 7.32 5.19
C ALA A 11 -15.25 6.25 4.08
N TYR A 12 -14.32 5.32 4.05
CA TYR A 12 -14.22 4.33 2.97
C TYR A 12 -15.43 3.38 2.97
N ARG A 13 -15.97 3.14 1.78
CA ARG A 13 -17.09 2.20 1.58
C ARG A 13 -16.56 0.93 0.94
N PRO A 14 -16.55 -0.19 1.69
CA PRO A 14 -16.05 -1.46 1.16
C PRO A 14 -16.81 -1.94 -0.08
N TYR A 15 -16.06 -2.45 -1.06
CA TYR A 15 -16.62 -2.99 -2.30
C TYR A 15 -17.06 -4.44 -2.17
N ASN A 16 -16.52 -5.18 -1.20
CA ASN A 16 -16.72 -6.61 -1.10
C ASN A 16 -16.60 -7.07 0.36
N GLU A 17 -16.82 -8.35 0.58
CA GLU A 17 -16.76 -8.92 1.92
C GLU A 17 -15.37 -8.86 2.54
N GLN A 18 -14.32 -9.08 1.74
CA GLN A 18 -12.94 -8.97 2.24
C GLN A 18 -12.68 -7.57 2.79
N GLU A 19 -13.02 -6.54 2.04
CA GLU A 19 -12.82 -5.17 2.50
C GLU A 19 -13.67 -4.84 3.72
N GLN A 20 -14.90 -5.37 3.80
CA GLN A 20 -15.76 -5.19 4.97
C GLN A 20 -15.12 -5.74 6.23
N ARG A 21 -14.42 -6.86 6.09
CA ARG A 21 -13.74 -7.52 7.22
C ARG A 21 -12.39 -6.89 7.53
N ASP A 22 -11.65 -6.48 6.53
CA ASP A 22 -10.31 -5.93 6.71
C ASP A 22 -10.35 -4.48 7.22
N LEU A 23 -11.33 -3.68 6.82
CA LEU A 23 -11.39 -2.27 7.17
C LEU A 23 -11.35 -2.00 8.68
N PRO A 24 -12.13 -2.69 9.54
CA PRO A 24 -12.03 -2.49 10.99
C PRO A 24 -10.66 -2.83 11.55
N LEU A 25 -9.97 -3.81 10.96
CA LEU A 25 -8.63 -4.20 11.39
C LEU A 25 -7.60 -3.13 11.01
N LEU A 26 -7.75 -2.52 9.84
CA LEU A 26 -6.91 -1.40 9.43
C LEU A 26 -7.09 -0.19 10.35
N LEU A 27 -8.34 0.12 10.69
CA LEU A 27 -8.65 1.21 11.63
C LEU A 27 -8.06 0.95 13.00
N ALA A 28 -8.15 -0.29 13.49
CA ALA A 28 -7.55 -0.66 14.77
C ALA A 28 -6.03 -0.54 14.75
N ALA A 29 -5.40 -0.90 13.63
CA ALA A 29 -3.95 -0.85 13.48
C ALA A 29 -3.40 0.58 13.57
N LEU A 30 -4.20 1.59 13.19
CA LEU A 30 -3.79 2.99 13.33
C LEU A 30 -3.47 3.39 14.77
N LYS A 31 -4.02 2.68 15.75
CA LYS A 31 -3.78 2.94 17.18
C LYS A 31 -2.43 2.40 17.64
N GLN A 32 -1.78 1.55 16.85
CA GLN A 32 -0.47 1.00 17.19
C GLN A 32 0.61 2.00 16.76
N PRO A 33 1.48 2.45 17.69
CA PRO A 33 2.41 3.55 17.38
C PRO A 33 3.47 3.19 16.32
N ASP A 34 3.75 1.89 16.14
CA ASP A 34 4.76 1.42 15.19
C ASP A 34 4.19 0.81 13.91
N SER A 35 2.87 0.96 13.66
CA SER A 35 2.22 0.32 12.51
C SER A 35 2.67 0.86 11.16
N PHE A 36 3.32 2.03 11.12
CA PHE A 36 3.86 2.60 9.89
C PHE A 36 5.33 2.24 9.64
N THR A 37 5.90 1.37 10.46
CA THR A 37 7.30 0.96 10.35
C THR A 37 7.44 -0.55 10.31
N ARG A 38 8.54 -1.03 9.71
CA ARG A 38 8.88 -2.47 9.71
C ARG A 38 9.37 -2.94 11.08
N GLN A 39 9.51 -2.06 12.06
CA GLN A 39 9.76 -2.44 13.44
C GLN A 39 8.60 -3.23 14.03
N ASN A 40 7.38 -2.98 13.57
CA ASN A 40 6.27 -3.89 13.83
C ASN A 40 6.39 -5.08 12.88
N GLU A 41 6.96 -6.16 13.39
CA GLU A 41 7.23 -7.35 12.59
C GLU A 41 5.98 -8.22 12.34
N THR A 42 4.87 -7.91 12.99
CA THR A 42 3.60 -8.63 12.80
C THR A 42 2.78 -8.06 11.66
N ALA A 43 2.66 -6.73 11.62
CA ALA A 43 1.84 -6.05 10.62
C ALA A 43 2.27 -4.58 10.49
N HIS A 44 2.36 -4.10 9.27
CA HIS A 44 2.69 -2.70 9.04
C HIS A 44 2.06 -2.19 7.75
N PHE A 45 1.82 -0.88 7.70
CA PHE A 45 1.19 -0.25 6.55
C PHE A 45 2.09 -0.21 5.34
N THR A 46 1.47 -0.45 4.18
CA THR A 46 2.05 -0.30 2.85
C THR A 46 1.07 0.50 2.00
N ALA A 47 1.57 1.08 0.93
CA ALA A 47 0.73 1.78 -0.03
C ALA A 47 1.03 1.31 -1.43
N SER A 48 0.00 1.24 -2.24
CA SER A 48 0.08 0.84 -3.64
C SER A 48 -0.61 1.86 -4.52
N ALA A 49 -0.29 1.84 -5.80
CA ALA A 49 -0.93 2.70 -6.77
C ALA A 49 -1.43 1.88 -7.95
N TRP A 50 -2.67 2.15 -8.34
CA TRP A 50 -3.26 1.67 -9.58
C TRP A 50 -3.06 2.75 -10.62
N VAL A 51 -2.05 2.61 -11.46
CA VAL A 51 -1.60 3.66 -12.39
C VAL A 51 -2.23 3.45 -13.75
N VAL A 52 -2.92 4.47 -14.24
CA VAL A 52 -3.58 4.43 -15.53
C VAL A 52 -3.04 5.51 -16.46
N ASN A 53 -3.14 5.27 -17.77
CA ASN A 53 -2.81 6.29 -18.75
C ASN A 53 -3.91 7.37 -18.81
N PRO A 54 -3.66 8.52 -19.47
CA PRO A 54 -4.67 9.59 -19.55
C PRO A 54 -6.00 9.15 -20.13
N ALA A 55 -5.99 8.24 -21.11
CA ALA A 55 -7.22 7.69 -21.69
C ALA A 55 -7.93 6.69 -20.81
N ARG A 56 -7.30 6.25 -19.70
CA ARG A 56 -7.83 5.28 -18.75
C ARG A 56 -8.22 3.94 -19.38
N ASN A 57 -7.47 3.52 -20.38
CA ASN A 57 -7.69 2.24 -21.05
C ASN A 57 -6.50 1.29 -20.92
N LYS A 58 -5.45 1.70 -20.21
CA LYS A 58 -4.28 0.86 -19.93
C LYS A 58 -3.82 1.07 -18.51
N VAL A 59 -3.30 0.02 -17.90
CA VAL A 59 -2.75 0.00 -16.54
C VAL A 59 -1.26 -0.27 -16.63
N LEU A 60 -0.49 0.47 -15.84
CA LEU A 60 0.95 0.24 -15.73
C LEU A 60 1.21 -0.86 -14.72
N MET A 61 1.94 -1.88 -15.16
CA MET A 61 2.41 -2.97 -14.32
C MET A 61 3.93 -3.04 -14.36
N ILE A 62 4.52 -3.53 -13.28
CA ILE A 62 5.94 -3.84 -13.22
C ILE A 62 6.13 -5.34 -13.12
N TYR A 63 7.24 -5.84 -13.66
CA TYR A 63 7.61 -7.24 -13.50
C TYR A 63 8.45 -7.40 -12.24
N HIS A 64 7.94 -8.18 -11.28
CA HIS A 64 8.62 -8.42 -10.02
C HIS A 64 9.51 -9.66 -10.13
N ASN A 65 10.83 -9.45 -10.10
CA ASN A 65 11.79 -10.52 -10.32
C ASN A 65 11.73 -11.62 -9.24
N ILE A 66 11.51 -11.23 -7.98
CA ILE A 66 11.46 -12.18 -6.86
C ILE A 66 10.26 -13.11 -6.99
N TYR A 67 9.08 -12.54 -7.28
CA TYR A 67 7.84 -13.32 -7.40
C TYR A 67 7.59 -13.81 -8.83
N ASN A 68 8.48 -13.45 -9.76
CA ASN A 68 8.38 -13.84 -11.18
C ASN A 68 6.99 -13.59 -11.74
N SER A 69 6.46 -12.39 -11.51
CA SER A 69 5.09 -12.03 -11.90
C SER A 69 4.94 -10.53 -12.14
N TRP A 70 3.91 -10.18 -12.87
CA TRP A 70 3.51 -8.79 -13.08
C TRP A 70 2.68 -8.32 -11.88
N SER A 71 2.93 -7.12 -11.42
CA SER A 71 2.14 -6.51 -10.35
C SER A 71 2.06 -5.00 -10.50
N TRP A 72 1.13 -4.39 -9.78
CA TRP A 72 1.08 -2.94 -9.65
C TRP A 72 2.17 -2.46 -8.68
N THR A 73 2.42 -1.14 -8.70
CA THR A 73 3.48 -0.54 -7.89
C THR A 73 3.06 -0.37 -6.44
N GLY A 74 4.03 -0.43 -5.52
CA GLY A 74 3.77 -0.22 -4.12
C GLY A 74 5.00 -0.44 -3.25
N GLY A 75 4.90 -0.06 -1.99
CA GLY A 75 5.99 -0.23 -1.04
C GLY A 75 5.61 0.11 0.39
N HIS A 76 6.62 0.04 1.26
CA HIS A 76 6.46 0.25 2.69
C HIS A 76 6.36 1.73 3.05
N ALA A 77 5.59 2.01 4.09
CA ALA A 77 5.44 3.37 4.61
C ALA A 77 6.76 3.90 5.22
N ASP A 78 7.49 3.05 5.92
CA ASP A 78 8.79 3.37 6.55
C ASP A 78 8.74 4.66 7.37
N GLY A 79 7.68 4.81 8.16
CA GLY A 79 7.49 5.95 9.05
C GLY A 79 6.64 7.08 8.48
N GLU A 80 6.36 7.08 7.17
CA GLU A 80 5.50 8.09 6.55
C GLU A 80 4.03 7.75 6.77
N THR A 81 3.27 8.67 7.36
CA THR A 81 1.84 8.45 7.63
C THR A 81 0.93 8.89 6.49
N ASP A 82 1.43 9.68 5.56
CA ASP A 82 0.71 10.06 4.33
C ASP A 82 0.90 8.97 3.28
N LEU A 83 -0.01 7.99 3.26
CA LEU A 83 0.13 6.84 2.37
C LEU A 83 -0.07 7.19 0.88
N LEU A 84 -0.79 8.26 0.57
CA LEU A 84 -0.86 8.74 -0.81
C LEU A 84 0.52 9.21 -1.27
N ALA A 85 1.25 9.92 -0.42
CA ALA A 85 2.62 10.32 -0.72
C ALA A 85 3.54 9.11 -0.88
N VAL A 86 3.36 8.07 -0.06
CA VAL A 86 4.11 6.81 -0.21
C VAL A 86 3.83 6.17 -1.57
N ALA A 87 2.56 6.07 -1.96
CA ALA A 87 2.18 5.48 -3.25
C ALA A 87 2.81 6.24 -4.41
N LEU A 88 2.75 7.57 -4.41
CA LEU A 88 3.35 8.40 -5.45
C LEU A 88 4.87 8.23 -5.51
N ARG A 89 5.53 8.20 -4.37
CA ARG A 89 6.98 7.98 -4.29
C ARG A 89 7.37 6.63 -4.88
N GLU A 90 6.65 5.58 -4.53
CA GLU A 90 6.96 4.23 -5.01
C GLU A 90 6.78 4.10 -6.52
N VAL A 91 5.75 4.73 -7.09
CA VAL A 91 5.59 4.75 -8.55
C VAL A 91 6.80 5.42 -9.21
N ALA A 92 7.22 6.57 -8.70
CA ALA A 92 8.37 7.29 -9.26
C ALA A 92 9.66 6.47 -9.16
N GLU A 93 9.90 5.83 -8.02
CA GLU A 93 11.09 5.01 -7.79
C GLU A 93 11.11 3.75 -8.67
N GLU A 94 9.98 3.07 -8.79
CA GLU A 94 9.89 1.79 -9.49
C GLU A 94 9.79 1.93 -11.01
N THR A 95 9.24 3.05 -11.51
CA THR A 95 8.98 3.24 -12.94
C THR A 95 9.77 4.37 -13.59
N GLY A 96 10.31 5.29 -12.80
CA GLY A 96 10.96 6.49 -13.33
C GLY A 96 10.02 7.57 -13.84
N LEU A 97 8.71 7.39 -13.70
CA LEU A 97 7.75 8.40 -14.12
C LEU A 97 7.87 9.65 -13.25
N GLN A 98 7.91 10.83 -13.89
CA GLN A 98 8.07 12.11 -13.21
C GLN A 98 6.81 12.95 -13.21
N THR A 99 5.86 12.67 -14.10
CA THR A 99 4.63 13.45 -14.27
C THR A 99 3.44 12.63 -13.81
N LEU A 100 3.37 12.39 -12.51
CA LEU A 100 2.27 11.66 -11.89
C LEU A 100 1.38 12.64 -11.13
N ARG A 101 0.07 12.40 -11.23
CA ARG A 101 -0.90 13.09 -10.37
C ARG A 101 -2.02 12.14 -10.00
N PRO A 102 -2.57 12.23 -8.79
CA PRO A 102 -3.71 11.40 -8.42
C PRO A 102 -4.94 11.77 -9.26
N VAL A 103 -5.67 10.76 -9.72
CA VAL A 103 -7.01 10.95 -10.28
C VAL A 103 -7.94 11.40 -9.16
N SER A 104 -7.74 10.84 -7.97
CA SER A 104 -8.47 11.16 -6.75
C SER A 104 -7.52 11.02 -5.56
N ARG A 105 -7.78 11.77 -4.50
CA ARG A 105 -7.05 11.60 -3.23
C ARG A 105 -7.72 10.56 -2.34
N GLU A 106 -8.84 9.99 -2.77
CA GLU A 106 -9.55 8.96 -2.04
C GLU A 106 -8.93 7.59 -2.25
N LEU A 107 -9.15 6.68 -1.29
CA LEU A 107 -8.72 5.30 -1.40
C LEU A 107 -9.45 4.60 -2.56
N PHE A 108 -8.68 3.85 -3.36
CA PHE A 108 -9.21 3.02 -4.42
C PHE A 108 -9.57 1.63 -3.91
N SER A 109 -8.71 1.03 -3.10
CA SER A 109 -8.98 -0.26 -2.44
C SER A 109 -8.18 -0.39 -1.16
N VAL A 110 -8.63 -1.30 -0.28
CA VAL A 110 -7.93 -1.66 0.95
C VAL A 110 -7.91 -3.18 1.08
N GLU A 111 -6.79 -3.71 1.56
CA GLU A 111 -6.66 -5.15 1.79
C GLU A 111 -5.57 -5.45 2.80
N ILE A 112 -5.72 -6.57 3.51
CA ILE A 112 -4.66 -7.14 4.33
C ILE A 112 -4.05 -8.29 3.53
N LEU A 113 -2.75 -8.17 3.24
CA LEU A 113 -2.03 -9.13 2.42
C LEU A 113 -1.05 -9.91 3.28
N THR A 114 -0.95 -11.21 3.04
CA THR A 114 0.00 -12.07 3.74
C THR A 114 1.36 -12.04 3.04
N VAL A 115 2.41 -12.02 3.85
CA VAL A 115 3.79 -12.12 3.36
C VAL A 115 4.45 -13.31 4.05
N ASP A 116 4.92 -14.28 3.29
CA ASP A 116 5.58 -15.46 3.83
C ASP A 116 6.95 -15.09 4.42
N GLY A 117 7.35 -15.82 5.44
CA GLY A 117 8.69 -15.68 5.99
C GLY A 117 9.75 -15.96 4.92
N HIS A 118 10.78 -15.14 4.88
CA HIS A 118 11.82 -15.23 3.85
C HIS A 118 13.13 -14.61 4.31
N GLU A 119 14.20 -14.93 3.60
CA GLU A 119 15.48 -14.27 3.83
C GLU A 119 15.61 -13.03 2.95
N LYS A 120 16.09 -11.94 3.57
CA LYS A 120 16.39 -10.69 2.87
C LYS A 120 17.71 -10.14 3.38
N ARG A 121 18.68 -9.99 2.50
CA ARG A 121 20.00 -9.45 2.82
C ARG A 121 20.68 -10.18 3.98
N GLY A 122 20.58 -11.51 3.99
CA GLY A 122 21.19 -12.35 5.01
C GLY A 122 20.45 -12.41 6.34
N ARG A 123 19.27 -11.82 6.43
CA ARG A 123 18.42 -11.87 7.64
C ARG A 123 17.09 -12.53 7.33
N TYR A 124 16.61 -13.31 8.28
CA TYR A 124 15.27 -13.89 8.18
C TYR A 124 14.22 -12.85 8.53
N VAL A 125 13.28 -12.65 7.61
CA VAL A 125 12.11 -11.81 7.83
C VAL A 125 10.94 -12.73 8.18
N PRO A 126 10.33 -12.59 9.38
CA PRO A 126 9.20 -13.44 9.74
C PRO A 126 7.99 -13.17 8.86
N SER A 127 7.13 -14.18 8.73
CA SER A 127 5.86 -13.98 8.05
C SER A 127 5.04 -12.89 8.76
N HIS A 128 4.39 -12.04 7.99
CA HIS A 128 3.70 -10.88 8.53
C HIS A 128 2.59 -10.44 7.60
N LEU A 129 1.90 -9.38 8.00
CA LEU A 129 0.80 -8.80 7.23
C LEU A 129 1.19 -7.42 6.71
N HIS A 130 0.87 -7.19 5.43
CA HIS A 130 0.87 -5.85 4.88
C HIS A 130 -0.54 -5.29 4.97
N LEU A 131 -0.65 -4.15 5.65
CA LEU A 131 -1.90 -3.39 5.78
C LEU A 131 -1.90 -2.41 4.61
N ASN A 132 -2.45 -2.85 3.47
CA ASN A 132 -2.24 -2.15 2.21
C ASN A 132 -3.40 -1.24 1.84
N CYS A 133 -3.05 -0.01 1.47
CA CYS A 133 -3.99 0.99 0.95
C CYS A 133 -3.57 1.34 -0.47
N THR A 134 -4.50 1.23 -1.41
CA THR A 134 -4.25 1.50 -2.84
C THR A 134 -4.94 2.80 -3.24
N TYR A 135 -4.23 3.57 -4.03
CA TYR A 135 -4.70 4.84 -4.60
C TYR A 135 -4.73 4.82 -6.11
#